data_606c6ce5e808f556ce1bd9e2e16e8c4a
#
_entry.id   606c6ce5e808f556ce1bd9e2e16e8c4a
#
_cell.length_a   1.000
_cell.length_b   1.000
_cell.length_c   1.000
_cell.angle_alpha   90.00
_cell.angle_beta   90.00
_cell.angle_gamma   90.00
#
_symmetry.space_group_name_H-M   'P 1'
#
loop_
_entity.id
_entity.type
_entity.pdbx_description
1 polymer ?
#
loop_
_entity_poly.entity_id
_entity_poly.type
_entity_poly.pdbx_seq_one_letter_code
_entity_poly.pdbx_strand_id
1 'polypeptide(L)'
;KNLRDKIPIVIGVSNPGLDNLRNIANEGMQMGANGVMVAGINGLKNDEQIENYFEQVVQYLDSIPICLQDYPPTTNVYFSVSTIEKIFSKYTQFEMFKHEDCPGHKKLTQLINSRENLGRKKYSILVGNGGLYVPQELSRGADGIMTGFAFTSMLVEVFDLFKKGLREESENLFDLYLPLIRHEQQFGIGLAIRKEVLKKMGIISSSKTRSPGPKLDKNDLDELEHLLSRLK
;
A
#
# COMPACT_ATOMS: atom_id res chain seq x y z
N LYS A 1 -0.33 -10.79 18.45
CA LYS A 1 0.50 -11.87 19.07
C LYS A 1 0.51 -13.15 18.23
N ASN A 2 -0.59 -13.54 17.56
CA ASN A 2 -0.70 -14.84 16.88
C ASN A 2 0.00 -14.93 15.52
N LEU A 3 0.43 -13.81 14.92
CA LEU A 3 1.07 -13.74 13.60
C LEU A 3 2.56 -13.36 13.65
N ARG A 4 3.05 -12.92 14.81
CA ARG A 4 4.36 -12.32 15.01
C ARG A 4 5.52 -13.10 14.40
N ASP A 5 5.46 -14.43 14.48
CA ASP A 5 6.52 -15.31 14.03
C ASP A 5 6.20 -16.04 12.72
N LYS A 6 5.07 -15.68 12.08
CA LYS A 6 4.58 -16.38 10.87
C LYS A 6 4.71 -15.56 9.60
N ILE A 7 4.48 -14.25 9.70
CA ILE A 7 4.54 -13.32 8.57
C ILE A 7 5.16 -11.99 9.02
N PRO A 8 5.97 -11.33 8.18
CA PRO A 8 6.49 -9.99 8.46
C PRO A 8 5.35 -8.98 8.61
N ILE A 9 5.47 -8.09 9.59
CA ILE A 9 4.49 -7.05 9.88
C ILE A 9 5.14 -5.68 9.69
N VAL A 10 4.55 -4.85 8.83
CA VAL A 10 4.92 -3.45 8.63
C VAL A 10 3.79 -2.57 9.14
N ILE A 11 4.11 -1.59 10.01
CA ILE A 11 3.12 -0.69 10.59
C ILE A 11 3.24 0.73 10.06
N GLY A 12 2.12 1.39 9.79
CA GLY A 12 2.10 2.80 9.40
C GLY A 12 2.36 3.71 10.61
N VAL A 13 3.39 4.58 10.50
CA VAL A 13 3.79 5.47 11.60
C VAL A 13 3.84 6.95 11.18
N SER A 14 3.39 7.28 9.97
CA SER A 14 3.41 8.65 9.45
C SER A 14 2.77 9.62 10.43
N ASN A 15 3.52 10.65 10.82
CA ASN A 15 3.08 11.68 11.76
C ASN A 15 3.83 12.98 11.45
N PRO A 16 3.18 14.17 11.45
CA PRO A 16 3.88 15.43 11.23
C PRO A 16 4.90 15.77 12.36
N GLY A 17 4.70 15.26 13.56
CA GLY A 17 5.67 15.38 14.65
C GLY A 17 6.61 14.17 14.68
N LEU A 18 7.91 14.40 14.45
CA LEU A 18 8.90 13.33 14.35
C LEU A 18 9.09 12.54 15.65
N ASP A 19 8.94 13.17 16.82
CA ASP A 19 8.95 12.47 18.10
C ASP A 19 7.77 11.50 18.23
N ASN A 20 6.57 11.90 17.79
CA ASN A 20 5.42 11.01 17.77
C ASN A 20 5.63 9.84 16.79
N LEU A 21 6.17 10.13 15.60
CA LEU A 21 6.53 9.11 14.62
C LEU A 21 7.48 8.08 15.25
N ARG A 22 8.56 8.53 15.91
CA ARG A 22 9.52 7.67 16.59
C ARG A 22 8.87 6.85 17.71
N ASN A 23 8.03 7.47 18.54
CA ASN A 23 7.37 6.76 19.63
C ASN A 23 6.45 5.64 19.12
N ILE A 24 5.63 5.91 18.10
CA ILE A 24 4.77 4.91 17.47
C ILE A 24 5.62 3.77 16.85
N ALA A 25 6.73 4.13 16.19
CA ALA A 25 7.64 3.15 15.61
C ALA A 25 8.24 2.24 16.69
N ASN A 26 8.78 2.81 17.75
CA ASN A 26 9.38 2.06 18.85
C ASN A 26 8.38 1.12 19.54
N GLU A 27 7.17 1.60 19.84
CA GLU A 27 6.11 0.76 20.39
C GLU A 27 5.78 -0.40 19.45
N GLY A 28 5.63 -0.14 18.14
CA GLY A 28 5.35 -1.17 17.15
C GLY A 28 6.45 -2.20 17.06
N MET A 29 7.71 -1.78 17.04
CA MET A 29 8.86 -2.70 17.02
C MET A 29 8.93 -3.55 18.29
N GLN A 30 8.68 -2.97 19.46
CA GLN A 30 8.58 -3.71 20.73
C GLN A 30 7.43 -4.73 20.73
N MET A 31 6.33 -4.42 20.03
CA MET A 31 5.22 -5.35 19.83
C MET A 31 5.49 -6.43 18.79
N GLY A 32 6.62 -6.36 18.07
CA GLY A 32 7.09 -7.35 17.12
C GLY A 32 6.82 -7.03 15.65
N ALA A 33 6.68 -5.77 15.30
CA ALA A 33 6.76 -5.34 13.90
C ALA A 33 8.18 -5.61 13.34
N ASN A 34 8.27 -5.77 12.03
CA ASN A 34 9.52 -6.02 11.30
C ASN A 34 10.02 -4.76 10.57
N GLY A 35 9.19 -3.74 10.50
CA GLY A 35 9.50 -2.47 9.89
C GLY A 35 8.34 -1.49 9.98
N VAL A 36 8.57 -0.29 9.50
CA VAL A 36 7.58 0.80 9.52
C VAL A 36 7.29 1.32 8.12
N MET A 37 6.10 1.88 7.92
CA MET A 37 5.73 2.57 6.68
C MET A 37 5.56 4.06 6.96
N VAL A 38 6.26 4.88 6.17
CA VAL A 38 6.24 6.33 6.28
C VAL A 38 5.86 6.95 4.93
N ALA A 39 4.84 7.79 4.94
CA ALA A 39 4.44 8.62 3.80
C ALA A 39 4.95 10.06 3.98
N GLY A 40 4.99 10.82 2.89
CA GLY A 40 5.22 12.26 2.96
C GLY A 40 4.12 12.96 3.76
N ILE A 41 4.48 13.96 4.55
CA ILE A 41 3.52 14.79 5.29
C ILE A 41 3.01 15.93 4.41
N ASN A 42 1.74 16.30 4.61
CA ASN A 42 1.18 17.45 3.90
C ASN A 42 2.01 18.72 4.17
N GLY A 43 2.30 19.47 3.12
CA GLY A 43 3.10 20.71 3.20
C GLY A 43 4.47 20.60 2.51
N LEU A 44 4.96 19.41 2.21
CA LEU A 44 6.15 19.25 1.38
C LEU A 44 5.81 19.58 -0.09
N LYS A 45 6.47 20.58 -0.68
CA LYS A 45 6.11 21.16 -1.97
C LYS A 45 7.13 20.93 -3.09
N ASN A 46 8.35 20.57 -2.74
CA ASN A 46 9.44 20.35 -3.70
C ASN A 46 10.36 19.23 -3.23
N ASP A 47 11.22 18.79 -4.12
CA ASP A 47 12.13 17.66 -3.91
C ASP A 47 13.08 17.90 -2.73
N GLU A 48 13.61 19.12 -2.54
CA GLU A 48 14.50 19.48 -1.44
C GLU A 48 13.80 19.31 -0.08
N GLN A 49 12.56 19.77 0.06
CA GLN A 49 11.80 19.60 1.29
C GLN A 49 11.49 18.12 1.58
N ILE A 50 11.22 17.35 0.54
CA ILE A 50 10.97 15.91 0.65
C ILE A 50 12.25 15.21 1.10
N GLU A 51 13.39 15.47 0.45
CA GLU A 51 14.70 14.89 0.81
C GLU A 51 15.06 15.23 2.26
N ASN A 52 14.94 16.50 2.66
CA ASN A 52 15.21 16.95 4.03
C ASN A 52 14.28 16.29 5.08
N TYR A 53 13.01 16.11 4.75
CA TYR A 53 12.08 15.42 5.65
C TYR A 53 12.48 13.97 5.86
N PHE A 54 12.77 13.22 4.79
CA PHE A 54 13.17 11.84 4.91
C PHE A 54 14.56 11.64 5.51
N GLU A 55 15.47 12.61 5.38
CA GLU A 55 16.73 12.62 6.15
C GLU A 55 16.46 12.66 7.65
N GLN A 56 15.55 13.53 8.11
CA GLN A 56 15.16 13.59 9.52
C GLN A 56 14.45 12.30 9.96
N VAL A 57 13.53 11.76 9.14
CA VAL A 57 12.87 10.49 9.44
C VAL A 57 13.89 9.38 9.70
N VAL A 58 14.92 9.26 8.87
CA VAL A 58 16.01 8.28 9.05
C VAL A 58 16.74 8.49 10.37
N GLN A 59 17.08 9.74 10.73
CA GLN A 59 17.73 10.06 11.99
C GLN A 59 16.86 9.69 13.22
N TYR A 60 15.55 9.88 13.13
CA TYR A 60 14.62 9.55 14.22
C TYR A 60 14.32 8.07 14.36
N LEU A 61 14.39 7.31 13.25
CA LEU A 61 14.10 5.88 13.21
C LEU A 61 15.33 4.98 13.35
N ASP A 62 16.55 5.59 13.32
CA ASP A 62 17.81 4.87 13.42
C ASP A 62 17.89 3.69 12.43
N SER A 63 18.04 2.46 12.91
CA SER A 63 18.22 1.25 12.10
C SER A 63 16.91 0.54 11.71
N ILE A 64 15.75 1.11 12.04
CA ILE A 64 14.45 0.50 11.73
C ILE A 64 14.23 0.43 10.20
N PRO A 65 13.89 -0.74 9.61
CA PRO A 65 13.56 -0.85 8.19
C PRO A 65 12.33 -0.02 7.81
N ILE A 66 12.42 0.70 6.69
CA ILE A 66 11.40 1.65 6.24
C ILE A 66 10.80 1.21 4.90
N CYS A 67 9.47 1.20 4.85
CA CYS A 67 8.70 1.24 3.63
C CYS A 67 8.31 2.70 3.33
N LEU A 68 8.83 3.28 2.25
CA LEU A 68 8.37 4.59 1.79
C LEU A 68 7.05 4.44 1.05
N GLN A 69 6.03 5.19 1.46
CA GLN A 69 4.73 5.21 0.79
C GLN A 69 4.57 6.45 -0.09
N ASP A 70 4.34 6.24 -1.38
CA ASP A 70 4.04 7.27 -2.37
C ASP A 70 2.53 7.25 -2.69
N TYR A 71 1.75 8.05 -1.94
CA TYR A 71 0.29 8.09 -2.08
C TYR A 71 -0.24 9.52 -2.20
N PRO A 72 0.03 10.22 -3.34
CA PRO A 72 -0.35 11.61 -3.55
C PRO A 72 -1.84 11.92 -3.29
N PRO A 73 -2.80 11.04 -3.65
CA PRO A 73 -4.22 11.35 -3.40
C PRO A 73 -4.58 11.62 -1.94
N THR A 74 -3.80 11.10 -0.99
CA THR A 74 -4.04 11.31 0.44
C THR A 74 -3.06 12.32 1.05
N THR A 75 -1.79 12.28 0.64
CA THR A 75 -0.73 13.10 1.23
C THR A 75 -0.58 14.47 0.56
N ASN A 76 -1.04 14.60 -0.68
CA ASN A 76 -0.78 15.75 -1.55
C ASN A 76 0.72 16.05 -1.72
N VAL A 77 1.55 15.00 -1.63
CA VAL A 77 2.99 15.04 -1.85
C VAL A 77 3.31 14.19 -3.08
N TYR A 78 4.00 14.79 -4.05
CA TYR A 78 4.36 14.15 -5.31
C TYR A 78 5.87 13.95 -5.36
N PHE A 79 6.31 12.71 -5.30
CA PHE A 79 7.71 12.36 -5.41
C PHE A 79 8.14 12.32 -6.88
N SER A 80 9.24 13.00 -7.23
CA SER A 80 9.91 12.74 -8.50
C SER A 80 10.66 11.40 -8.44
N VAL A 81 10.91 10.80 -9.60
CA VAL A 81 11.73 9.58 -9.69
C VAL A 81 13.13 9.86 -9.12
N SER A 82 13.72 11.01 -9.46
CA SER A 82 15.05 11.41 -8.97
C SER A 82 15.13 11.52 -7.46
N THR A 83 14.09 12.05 -6.80
CA THR A 83 14.03 12.13 -5.34
C THR A 83 13.93 10.75 -4.70
N ILE A 84 13.11 9.85 -5.24
CA ILE A 84 13.04 8.46 -4.76
C ILE A 84 14.41 7.80 -4.90
N GLU A 85 15.05 7.90 -6.06
CA GLU A 85 16.39 7.34 -6.32
C GLU A 85 17.45 7.85 -5.33
N LYS A 86 17.47 9.15 -5.07
CA LYS A 86 18.38 9.77 -4.09
C LYS A 86 18.15 9.22 -2.69
N ILE A 87 16.89 9.16 -2.22
CA ILE A 87 16.54 8.65 -0.89
C ILE A 87 17.01 7.20 -0.77
N PHE A 88 16.67 6.35 -1.74
CA PHE A 88 17.02 4.94 -1.71
C PHE A 88 18.53 4.68 -1.92
N SER A 89 19.24 5.54 -2.62
CA SER A 89 20.68 5.44 -2.77
C SER A 89 21.44 5.87 -1.50
N LYS A 90 20.95 6.91 -0.82
CA LYS A 90 21.60 7.50 0.36
C LYS A 90 21.37 6.68 1.64
N TYR A 91 20.18 6.10 1.80
CA TYR A 91 19.78 5.47 3.06
C TYR A 91 19.37 4.00 2.86
N THR A 92 20.15 3.10 3.45
CA THR A 92 19.94 1.65 3.34
C THR A 92 18.73 1.13 4.10
N GLN A 93 18.17 1.90 5.04
CA GLN A 93 16.97 1.58 5.79
C GLN A 93 15.71 1.50 4.93
N PHE A 94 15.68 2.20 3.77
CA PHE A 94 14.59 2.07 2.81
C PHE A 94 14.70 0.74 2.06
N GLU A 95 13.98 -0.27 2.53
CA GLU A 95 13.97 -1.61 1.95
C GLU A 95 12.77 -1.87 1.05
N MET A 96 11.75 -1.01 1.12
CA MET A 96 10.49 -1.19 0.41
C MET A 96 9.93 0.15 -0.05
N PHE A 97 9.36 0.16 -1.26
CA PHE A 97 8.60 1.27 -1.82
C PHE A 97 7.17 0.84 -2.09
N LYS A 98 6.20 1.50 -1.50
CA LYS A 98 4.79 1.30 -1.79
C LYS A 98 4.31 2.34 -2.77
N HIS A 99 4.08 1.91 -4.02
CA HIS A 99 3.70 2.74 -5.14
C HIS A 99 2.18 2.87 -5.24
N GLU A 100 1.66 4.09 -5.07
CA GLU A 100 0.24 4.42 -5.16
C GLU A 100 -0.01 5.74 -5.90
N ASP A 101 0.97 6.26 -6.65
CA ASP A 101 0.77 7.42 -7.51
C ASP A 101 -0.15 7.07 -8.69
N CYS A 102 -1.01 7.99 -9.08
CA CYS A 102 -1.93 7.81 -10.19
C CYS A 102 -2.09 9.13 -10.97
N PRO A 103 -1.71 9.11 -12.28
CA PRO A 103 -1.25 8.00 -13.12
C PRO A 103 0.20 7.57 -12.80
N GLY A 104 0.41 6.32 -12.40
CA GLY A 104 1.68 5.82 -11.84
C GLY A 104 2.51 4.90 -12.75
N HIS A 105 1.94 4.34 -13.81
CA HIS A 105 2.58 3.28 -14.61
C HIS A 105 3.94 3.69 -15.22
N LYS A 106 4.06 4.92 -15.73
CA LYS A 106 5.32 5.43 -16.27
C LYS A 106 6.40 5.56 -15.19
N LYS A 107 6.02 6.12 -14.03
CA LYS A 107 6.89 6.26 -12.86
C LYS A 107 7.37 4.89 -12.37
N LEU A 108 6.46 3.91 -12.27
CA LEU A 108 6.80 2.53 -11.91
C LEU A 108 7.85 1.96 -12.85
N THR A 109 7.66 2.07 -14.17
CA THR A 109 8.63 1.58 -15.16
C THR A 109 10.01 2.24 -14.98
N GLN A 110 10.05 3.55 -14.73
CA GLN A 110 11.30 4.27 -14.51
C GLN A 110 12.01 3.77 -13.25
N LEU A 111 11.28 3.60 -12.14
CA LEU A 111 11.83 3.10 -10.88
C LEU A 111 12.34 1.67 -10.99
N ILE A 112 11.63 0.79 -11.70
CA ILE A 112 12.09 -0.59 -11.95
C ILE A 112 13.42 -0.58 -12.71
N ASN A 113 13.51 0.22 -13.78
CA ASN A 113 14.73 0.31 -14.60
C ASN A 113 15.91 0.92 -13.83
N SER A 114 15.68 1.97 -13.04
CA SER A 114 16.74 2.64 -12.29
C SER A 114 17.25 1.80 -11.11
N ARG A 115 16.35 1.07 -10.46
CA ARG A 115 16.68 0.17 -9.34
C ARG A 115 17.76 -0.85 -9.71
N GLU A 116 17.79 -1.31 -10.96
CA GLU A 116 18.81 -2.25 -11.44
C GLU A 116 20.22 -1.68 -11.37
N ASN A 117 20.37 -0.35 -11.42
CA ASN A 117 21.64 0.36 -11.44
C ASN A 117 22.09 0.90 -10.07
N LEU A 118 21.33 0.63 -9.00
CA LEU A 118 21.59 1.20 -7.67
C LEU A 118 22.77 0.56 -6.96
N GLY A 119 23.70 -0.09 -7.41
CA GLY A 119 24.94 -0.55 -6.75
C GLY A 119 24.79 -1.10 -5.29
N ARG A 120 23.57 -1.40 -4.83
CA ARG A 120 23.23 -1.94 -3.52
C ARG A 120 22.17 -3.05 -3.64
N LYS A 121 21.86 -3.75 -2.50
CA LYS A 121 20.71 -4.68 -2.45
C LYS A 121 19.44 -3.98 -2.96
N LYS A 122 18.74 -4.60 -3.88
CA LYS A 122 17.48 -4.10 -4.43
C LYS A 122 16.43 -3.96 -3.33
N TYR A 123 15.72 -2.85 -3.35
CA TYR A 123 14.50 -2.70 -2.55
C TYR A 123 13.29 -3.26 -3.29
N SER A 124 12.28 -3.68 -2.55
CA SER A 124 11.04 -4.18 -3.14
C SER A 124 10.10 -3.03 -3.52
N ILE A 125 9.47 -3.12 -4.69
CA ILE A 125 8.41 -2.19 -5.12
C ILE A 125 7.08 -2.94 -5.08
N LEU A 126 6.21 -2.53 -4.15
CA LEU A 126 4.87 -3.07 -3.98
C LEU A 126 3.83 -2.05 -4.46
N VAL A 127 2.78 -2.53 -5.09
CA VAL A 127 1.72 -1.67 -5.64
C VAL A 127 0.47 -1.68 -4.77
N GLY A 128 -0.22 -0.55 -4.72
CA GLY A 128 -1.37 -0.35 -3.85
C GLY A 128 -2.63 0.07 -4.63
N ASN A 129 -3.13 1.27 -4.45
CA ASN A 129 -4.32 1.81 -5.12
C ASN A 129 -5.55 0.89 -5.07
N GLY A 130 -5.78 0.22 -3.93
CA GLY A 130 -6.88 -0.75 -3.81
C GLY A 130 -6.71 -1.99 -4.69
N GLY A 131 -5.62 -2.10 -5.43
CA GLY A 131 -5.39 -3.18 -6.39
C GLY A 131 -5.93 -2.90 -7.79
N LEU A 132 -6.39 -1.68 -8.11
CA LEU A 132 -7.04 -1.35 -9.39
C LEU A 132 -6.24 -1.71 -10.64
N TYR A 133 -4.91 -1.69 -10.57
CA TYR A 133 -4.02 -1.81 -11.72
C TYR A 133 -3.04 -2.98 -11.61
N VAL A 134 -3.31 -3.94 -10.74
CA VAL A 134 -2.41 -5.05 -10.41
C VAL A 134 -1.85 -5.77 -11.64
N PRO A 135 -2.63 -6.21 -12.64
CA PRO A 135 -2.08 -6.91 -13.79
C PRO A 135 -1.07 -6.07 -14.59
N GLN A 136 -1.37 -4.78 -14.79
CA GLN A 136 -0.51 -3.87 -15.53
C GLN A 136 0.77 -3.53 -14.74
N GLU A 137 0.67 -3.40 -13.44
CA GLU A 137 1.79 -3.09 -12.55
C GLU A 137 2.72 -4.29 -12.38
N LEU A 138 2.20 -5.50 -12.24
CA LEU A 138 2.99 -6.74 -12.23
C LEU A 138 3.71 -6.95 -13.57
N SER A 139 3.02 -6.69 -14.70
CA SER A 139 3.62 -6.77 -16.04
C SER A 139 4.76 -5.78 -16.27
N ARG A 140 4.82 -4.69 -15.50
CA ARG A 140 5.93 -3.72 -15.52
C ARG A 140 7.07 -4.08 -14.57
N GLY A 141 6.94 -5.15 -13.78
CA GLY A 141 7.99 -5.67 -12.91
C GLY A 141 7.84 -5.30 -11.43
N ALA A 142 6.65 -4.93 -10.97
CA ALA A 142 6.39 -4.81 -9.53
C ALA A 142 6.66 -6.15 -8.83
N ASP A 143 7.23 -6.07 -7.63
CA ASP A 143 7.62 -7.27 -6.86
C ASP A 143 6.45 -7.92 -6.11
N GLY A 144 5.36 -7.17 -5.92
CA GLY A 144 4.19 -7.66 -5.19
C GLY A 144 3.11 -6.60 -4.99
N ILE A 145 2.13 -6.94 -4.17
CA ILE A 145 0.91 -6.16 -3.95
C ILE A 145 0.81 -5.82 -2.45
N MET A 146 0.59 -4.54 -2.12
CA MET A 146 0.30 -4.08 -0.76
C MET A 146 -0.94 -3.19 -0.78
N THR A 147 -2.09 -3.79 -0.66
CA THR A 147 -3.38 -3.09 -0.73
C THR A 147 -4.37 -3.60 0.31
N GLY A 148 -5.43 -2.85 0.52
CA GLY A 148 -6.44 -3.15 1.52
C GLY A 148 -7.70 -3.85 1.00
N PHE A 149 -7.73 -4.38 -0.21
CA PHE A 149 -8.90 -5.07 -0.78
C PHE A 149 -9.34 -6.25 0.09
N ALA A 150 -10.67 -6.41 0.27
CA ALA A 150 -11.22 -7.39 1.22
C ALA A 150 -10.90 -8.84 0.84
N PHE A 151 -10.83 -9.17 -0.45
CA PHE A 151 -10.52 -10.52 -0.94
C PHE A 151 -9.02 -10.71 -1.14
N THR A 152 -8.28 -10.72 -0.03
CA THR A 152 -6.81 -10.88 -0.05
C THR A 152 -6.37 -12.19 -0.69
N SER A 153 -7.10 -13.30 -0.46
CA SER A 153 -6.78 -14.61 -1.05
C SER A 153 -6.84 -14.58 -2.59
N MET A 154 -7.78 -13.84 -3.16
CA MET A 154 -7.86 -13.65 -4.61
C MET A 154 -6.62 -12.91 -5.14
N LEU A 155 -6.18 -11.84 -4.47
CA LEU A 155 -4.97 -11.12 -4.88
C LEU A 155 -3.71 -11.98 -4.77
N VAL A 156 -3.62 -12.84 -3.78
CA VAL A 156 -2.53 -13.83 -3.66
C VAL A 156 -2.56 -14.78 -4.86
N GLU A 157 -3.73 -15.31 -5.21
CA GLU A 157 -3.89 -16.22 -6.34
C GLU A 157 -3.56 -15.55 -7.68
N VAL A 158 -4.03 -14.30 -7.90
CA VAL A 158 -3.66 -13.48 -9.06
C VAL A 158 -2.14 -13.34 -9.18
N PHE A 159 -1.47 -13.02 -8.07
CA PHE A 159 -0.02 -12.90 -8.04
C PHE A 159 0.68 -14.22 -8.33
N ASP A 160 0.23 -15.32 -7.73
CA ASP A 160 0.81 -16.65 -7.91
C ASP A 160 0.65 -17.16 -9.35
N LEU A 161 -0.52 -16.97 -9.96
CA LEU A 161 -0.76 -17.27 -11.37
C LEU A 161 0.17 -16.46 -12.27
N PHE A 162 0.29 -15.16 -12.02
CA PHE A 162 1.19 -14.30 -12.77
C PHE A 162 2.65 -14.78 -12.66
N LYS A 163 3.12 -15.12 -11.45
CA LYS A 163 4.49 -15.63 -11.21
C LYS A 163 4.77 -16.98 -11.89
N LYS A 164 3.74 -17.81 -12.09
CA LYS A 164 3.82 -19.07 -12.86
C LYS A 164 3.79 -18.86 -14.38
N GLY A 165 3.66 -17.62 -14.86
CA GLY A 165 3.52 -17.31 -16.29
C GLY A 165 2.12 -17.56 -16.87
N LEU A 166 1.13 -17.90 -16.03
CA LEU A 166 -0.28 -18.12 -16.39
C LEU A 166 -1.00 -16.76 -16.41
N ARG A 167 -0.60 -15.94 -17.38
CA ARG A 167 -1.03 -14.54 -17.43
C ARG A 167 -2.53 -14.40 -17.69
N GLU A 168 -3.06 -15.15 -18.63
CA GLU A 168 -4.48 -15.09 -19.00
C GLU A 168 -5.37 -15.50 -17.83
N GLU A 169 -5.01 -16.57 -17.13
CA GLU A 169 -5.74 -17.04 -15.95
C GLU A 169 -5.69 -16.00 -14.80
N SER A 170 -4.53 -15.37 -14.62
CA SER A 170 -4.34 -14.28 -13.64
C SER A 170 -5.23 -13.08 -13.95
N GLU A 171 -5.26 -12.63 -15.21
CA GLU A 171 -6.08 -11.51 -15.67
C GLU A 171 -7.59 -11.86 -15.63
N ASN A 172 -8.00 -13.06 -16.04
CA ASN A 172 -9.39 -13.51 -15.97
C ASN A 172 -9.91 -13.55 -14.52
N LEU A 173 -9.09 -14.07 -13.58
CA LEU A 173 -9.45 -14.06 -12.17
C LEU A 173 -9.56 -12.63 -11.64
N PHE A 174 -8.63 -11.75 -11.99
CA PHE A 174 -8.66 -10.35 -11.59
C PHE A 174 -9.91 -9.62 -12.12
N ASP A 175 -10.24 -9.81 -13.39
CA ASP A 175 -11.36 -9.15 -14.07
C ASP A 175 -12.72 -9.54 -13.44
N LEU A 176 -12.84 -10.77 -12.96
CA LEU A 176 -14.03 -11.21 -12.22
C LEU A 176 -14.29 -10.32 -10.97
N TYR A 177 -13.24 -9.92 -10.27
CA TYR A 177 -13.33 -9.10 -9.05
C TYR A 177 -13.21 -7.59 -9.31
N LEU A 178 -12.81 -7.16 -10.51
CA LEU A 178 -12.58 -5.76 -10.81
C LEU A 178 -13.78 -4.83 -10.51
N PRO A 179 -15.04 -5.21 -10.77
CA PRO A 179 -16.18 -4.39 -10.39
C PRO A 179 -16.24 -4.11 -8.88
N LEU A 180 -15.91 -5.09 -8.05
CA LEU A 180 -15.88 -4.94 -6.59
C LEU A 180 -14.66 -4.15 -6.12
N ILE A 181 -13.47 -4.39 -6.71
CA ILE A 181 -12.26 -3.60 -6.45
C ILE A 181 -12.54 -2.11 -6.70
N ARG A 182 -13.11 -1.78 -7.87
CA ARG A 182 -13.49 -0.41 -8.22
C ARG A 182 -14.51 0.16 -7.23
N HIS A 183 -15.49 -0.62 -6.81
CA HIS A 183 -16.52 -0.18 -5.86
C HIS A 183 -15.92 0.12 -4.48
N GLU A 184 -15.01 -0.73 -4.01
CA GLU A 184 -14.30 -0.53 -2.73
C GLU A 184 -13.31 0.64 -2.77
N GLN A 185 -12.80 1.01 -3.95
CA GLN A 185 -11.80 2.08 -4.10
C GLN A 185 -12.39 3.51 -4.14
N GLN A 186 -13.67 3.66 -3.88
CA GLN A 186 -14.29 4.98 -3.80
C GLN A 186 -13.72 5.80 -2.63
N PHE A 187 -13.31 7.04 -2.91
CA PHE A 187 -12.81 7.96 -1.88
C PHE A 187 -13.86 8.20 -0.80
N GLY A 188 -13.43 8.21 0.44
CA GLY A 188 -14.27 8.52 1.60
C GLY A 188 -15.08 7.32 2.11
N ILE A 189 -15.67 6.49 1.24
CA ILE A 189 -16.57 5.38 1.65
C ILE A 189 -15.91 4.00 1.61
N GLY A 190 -14.81 3.83 0.89
CA GLY A 190 -14.19 2.52 0.64
C GLY A 190 -13.87 1.70 1.88
N LEU A 191 -13.44 2.33 2.97
CA LEU A 191 -13.20 1.63 4.24
C LEU A 191 -14.49 1.02 4.82
N ALA A 192 -15.63 1.71 4.72
CA ALA A 192 -16.91 1.19 5.22
C ALA A 192 -17.36 0.00 4.37
N ILE A 193 -17.23 0.07 3.04
CA ILE A 193 -17.51 -1.03 2.11
C ILE A 193 -16.64 -2.25 2.45
N ARG A 194 -15.33 -2.09 2.56
CA ARG A 194 -14.38 -3.15 2.94
C ARG A 194 -14.75 -3.82 4.25
N LYS A 195 -15.06 -3.04 5.26
CA LYS A 195 -15.45 -3.58 6.57
C LYS A 195 -16.76 -4.34 6.51
N GLU A 196 -17.71 -3.92 5.69
CA GLU A 196 -18.97 -4.67 5.52
C GLU A 196 -18.72 -5.99 4.80
N VAL A 197 -17.87 -6.03 3.77
CA VAL A 197 -17.44 -7.28 3.12
C VAL A 197 -16.76 -8.21 4.12
N LEU A 198 -15.79 -7.73 4.88
CA LEU A 198 -15.08 -8.53 5.89
C LEU A 198 -16.03 -9.07 6.98
N LYS A 199 -17.04 -8.30 7.37
CA LYS A 199 -18.09 -8.75 8.29
C LYS A 199 -18.95 -9.86 7.66
N LYS A 200 -19.37 -9.69 6.41
CA LYS A 200 -20.13 -10.72 5.66
C LYS A 200 -19.33 -12.03 5.51
N MET A 201 -18.01 -11.92 5.37
CA MET A 201 -17.09 -13.07 5.34
C MET A 201 -16.82 -13.67 6.74
N GLY A 202 -17.34 -13.10 7.81
CA GLY A 202 -17.13 -13.55 9.19
C GLY A 202 -15.71 -13.28 9.74
N ILE A 203 -14.90 -12.46 9.05
CA ILE A 203 -13.52 -12.14 9.46
C ILE A 203 -13.51 -11.15 10.62
N ILE A 204 -14.46 -10.22 10.64
CA ILE A 204 -14.65 -9.26 11.73
C ILE A 204 -16.12 -9.29 12.19
N SER A 205 -16.34 -9.02 13.47
CA SER A 205 -17.68 -9.02 14.08
C SER A 205 -18.48 -7.72 13.82
N SER A 206 -17.82 -6.63 13.42
CA SER A 206 -18.45 -5.32 13.26
C SER A 206 -17.86 -4.55 12.08
N SER A 207 -18.73 -4.00 11.25
CA SER A 207 -18.35 -3.11 10.14
C SER A 207 -18.28 -1.63 10.52
N LYS A 208 -18.52 -1.26 11.80
CA LYS A 208 -18.48 0.13 12.26
C LYS A 208 -17.12 0.77 11.98
N THR A 209 -17.14 1.95 11.37
CA THR A 209 -15.96 2.81 11.25
C THR A 209 -15.84 3.71 12.47
N ARG A 210 -14.63 4.16 12.79
CA ARG A 210 -14.42 5.19 13.82
C ARG A 210 -14.95 6.54 13.33
N SER A 211 -15.52 7.33 14.24
CA SER A 211 -15.95 8.70 13.93
C SER A 211 -14.75 9.59 13.59
N PRO A 212 -14.85 10.45 12.57
CA PRO A 212 -16.01 10.77 11.73
C PRO A 212 -16.18 9.89 10.47
N GLY A 213 -15.76 8.63 10.49
CA GLY A 213 -15.81 7.72 9.34
C GLY A 213 -17.23 7.56 8.75
N PRO A 214 -17.31 7.21 7.47
CA PRO A 214 -18.57 7.07 6.74
C PRO A 214 -19.38 5.88 7.22
N LYS A 215 -20.68 5.93 6.94
CA LYS A 215 -21.62 4.80 7.14
C LYS A 215 -22.26 4.48 5.80
N LEU A 216 -22.47 3.20 5.54
CA LEU A 216 -23.24 2.74 4.40
C LEU A 216 -24.73 2.96 4.64
N ASP A 217 -25.44 3.46 3.64
CA ASP A 217 -26.90 3.50 3.64
C ASP A 217 -27.48 2.21 3.03
N LYS A 218 -28.79 2.18 2.84
CA LYS A 218 -29.48 1.01 2.27
C LYS A 218 -29.07 0.77 0.81
N ASN A 219 -28.93 1.83 0.02
CA ASN A 219 -28.57 1.70 -1.40
C ASN A 219 -27.14 1.18 -1.54
N ASP A 220 -26.20 1.70 -0.72
CA ASP A 220 -24.82 1.20 -0.68
C ASP A 220 -24.78 -0.30 -0.37
N LEU A 221 -25.60 -0.77 0.56
CA LEU A 221 -25.68 -2.18 0.94
C LEU A 221 -26.29 -3.05 -0.16
N ASP A 222 -27.36 -2.57 -0.81
CA ASP A 222 -28.03 -3.27 -1.92
C ASP A 222 -27.09 -3.38 -3.14
N GLU A 223 -26.35 -2.31 -3.47
CA GLU A 223 -25.34 -2.32 -4.54
C GLU A 223 -24.20 -3.28 -4.23
N LEU A 224 -23.70 -3.27 -2.99
CA LEU A 224 -22.66 -4.19 -2.56
C LEU A 224 -23.13 -5.65 -2.64
N GLU A 225 -24.34 -5.95 -2.21
CA GLU A 225 -24.92 -7.30 -2.31
C GLU A 225 -25.03 -7.77 -3.75
N HIS A 226 -25.48 -6.88 -4.65
CA HIS A 226 -25.52 -7.17 -6.09
C HIS A 226 -24.14 -7.51 -6.63
N LEU A 227 -23.10 -6.74 -6.31
CA LEU A 227 -21.73 -7.00 -6.76
C LEU A 227 -21.20 -8.33 -6.22
N LEU A 228 -21.43 -8.63 -4.93
CA LEU A 228 -21.03 -9.90 -4.33
C LEU A 228 -21.74 -11.10 -4.94
N SER A 229 -23.02 -10.96 -5.33
CA SER A 229 -23.79 -12.03 -5.98
C SER A 229 -23.23 -12.43 -7.35
N ARG A 230 -22.49 -11.55 -8.01
CA ARG A 230 -21.85 -11.80 -9.32
C ARG A 230 -20.55 -12.59 -9.22
N LEU A 231 -20.01 -12.79 -8.03
CA LEU A 231 -18.81 -13.60 -7.80
C LEU A 231 -19.10 -15.10 -7.63
N LYS A 232 -20.38 -15.51 -7.78
CA LYS A 232 -20.83 -16.90 -7.60
C LYS A 232 -20.77 -17.68 -8.91
#